data_1feecbf98dfc04c94c739542362e27be
#
_entry.id   1feecbf98dfc04c94c739542362e27be
#
_cell.length_a   1.000
_cell.length_b   1.000
_cell.length_c   1.000
_cell.angle_alpha   90.00
_cell.angle_beta   90.00
_cell.angle_gamma   90.00
#
_symmetry.space_group_name_H-M   'P 1'
#
loop_
_entity.id
_entity.type
_entity.pdbx_description
1 polymer ?
#
loop_
_entity_poly.entity_id
_entity_poly.type
_entity_poly.pdbx_seq_one_letter_code
_entity_poly.pdbx_strand_id
1 'polypeptide(L)'
;MNTSFTVHADQPLSRPSHWGGVLAMTLCVFALIASEFMPVSLLTPLAVDLHVSEGAAGQGIAISGAFAVLTSLSITWLARSMDRKTLLLILTSLMAISGAVVALAPSFTLYMVGRALIGVVIGGFWSMSAATAMRLVPDDQVPKALAVFNGGNALATVIAAPLGSYLGSVVGWRGAFLCLVPVAVIALVWQWFSLPSMPAQVRKRGAANVFRLLGTRSVSFGIAACGAFFMGQFALFTYLRPFLETVTKVDATMLSLLLLVIGVAGLGGTLLIGALLKKGLYRTLIAIPLLMAVIALSLIPVGSAVVPVAILLGLWGLMATAAPVGWWSWVAQAMPNDAEAGGGLMVAVVQFAIASGSMLGGWLFDHSGYQSTFTTSAAILLIGAAMTLMAMRVQPGRSQDSP
;
A
#
# COMPACT_ATOMS: atom_id res chain seq x y z
N MET A 1 25.86 -61.11 -21.96
CA MET A 1 26.42 -59.91 -21.34
C MET A 1 25.38 -58.79 -21.51
N ASN A 2 24.53 -58.62 -20.50
CA ASN A 2 23.54 -57.53 -20.47
C ASN A 2 24.12 -56.41 -19.63
N THR A 3 24.56 -55.34 -20.27
CA THR A 3 24.94 -54.10 -19.60
C THR A 3 23.68 -53.23 -19.44
N SER A 4 23.11 -53.29 -18.21
CA SER A 4 22.05 -52.39 -17.76
C SER A 4 22.63 -50.97 -17.59
N PHE A 5 22.33 -50.07 -18.51
CA PHE A 5 22.57 -48.62 -18.29
C PHE A 5 21.54 -48.11 -17.29
N THR A 6 21.97 -47.90 -16.05
CA THR A 6 21.22 -47.13 -15.06
C THR A 6 21.26 -45.66 -15.50
N VAL A 7 20.14 -45.19 -16.04
CA VAL A 7 19.90 -43.75 -16.24
C VAL A 7 19.80 -43.12 -14.84
N HIS A 8 20.86 -42.44 -14.40
CA HIS A 8 20.74 -41.54 -13.27
C HIS A 8 19.77 -40.43 -13.68
N ALA A 9 18.57 -40.48 -13.09
CA ALA A 9 17.66 -39.35 -13.16
C ALA A 9 18.38 -38.14 -12.56
N ASP A 10 18.68 -37.14 -13.40
CA ASP A 10 19.16 -35.86 -12.94
C ASP A 10 18.19 -35.32 -11.91
N GLN A 11 18.58 -35.31 -10.63
CA GLN A 11 17.87 -34.62 -9.60
C GLN A 11 17.90 -33.14 -9.97
N PRO A 12 16.77 -32.46 -10.07
CA PRO A 12 16.77 -31.04 -10.37
C PRO A 12 17.60 -30.34 -9.30
N LEU A 13 18.69 -29.68 -9.71
CA LEU A 13 19.55 -28.89 -8.85
C LEU A 13 18.66 -27.93 -8.07
N SER A 14 18.50 -28.18 -6.77
CA SER A 14 17.69 -27.32 -5.90
C SER A 14 18.28 -25.90 -5.95
N ARG A 15 17.45 -24.92 -6.33
CA ARG A 15 17.88 -23.50 -6.36
C ARG A 15 18.42 -23.13 -4.97
N PRO A 16 19.55 -22.40 -4.88
CA PRO A 16 20.08 -21.97 -3.59
C PRO A 16 19.04 -21.08 -2.88
N SER A 17 18.92 -21.28 -1.58
CA SER A 17 17.97 -20.57 -0.74
C SER A 17 18.63 -19.30 -0.14
N HIS A 18 18.18 -18.12 -0.54
CA HIS A 18 18.71 -16.82 -0.09
C HIS A 18 17.75 -16.14 0.90
N TRP A 19 17.46 -16.78 2.03
CA TRP A 19 16.58 -16.23 3.07
C TRP A 19 17.05 -14.90 3.64
N GLY A 20 18.36 -14.67 3.73
CA GLY A 20 18.90 -13.35 4.09
C GLY A 20 18.41 -12.24 3.16
N GLY A 21 18.31 -12.52 1.86
CA GLY A 21 17.75 -11.59 0.88
C GLY A 21 16.25 -11.33 1.09
N VAL A 22 15.46 -12.38 1.41
CA VAL A 22 14.03 -12.24 1.72
C VAL A 22 13.83 -11.35 2.95
N LEU A 23 14.58 -11.58 4.03
CA LEU A 23 14.50 -10.79 5.26
C LEU A 23 14.96 -9.34 5.05
N ALA A 24 16.01 -9.10 4.27
CA ALA A 24 16.46 -7.76 3.91
C ALA A 24 15.39 -7.00 3.10
N MET A 25 14.71 -7.69 2.17
CA MET A 25 13.57 -7.13 1.43
C MET A 25 12.37 -6.86 2.35
N THR A 26 12.11 -7.72 3.34
CA THR A 26 11.06 -7.53 4.35
C THR A 26 11.30 -6.26 5.17
N LEU A 27 12.54 -6.02 5.62
CA LEU A 27 12.92 -4.78 6.31
C LEU A 27 12.77 -3.55 5.40
N CYS A 28 13.11 -3.69 4.12
CA CYS A 28 12.94 -2.64 3.13
C CYS A 28 11.46 -2.28 2.93
N VAL A 29 10.56 -3.28 2.83
CA VAL A 29 9.10 -3.06 2.76
C VAL A 29 8.61 -2.34 4.00
N PHE A 30 9.05 -2.76 5.19
CA PHE A 30 8.71 -2.09 6.44
C PHE A 30 9.09 -0.61 6.39
N ALA A 31 10.33 -0.29 6.03
CA ALA A 31 10.81 1.10 5.96
C ALA A 31 10.06 1.91 4.88
N LEU A 32 9.74 1.28 3.74
CA LEU A 32 9.01 1.90 2.63
C LEU A 32 7.61 2.30 3.06
N ILE A 33 6.84 1.38 3.63
CA ILE A 33 5.47 1.61 4.09
C ILE A 33 5.45 2.60 5.27
N ALA A 34 6.42 2.51 6.18
CA ALA A 34 6.56 3.48 7.25
C ALA A 34 6.79 4.90 6.69
N SER A 35 7.68 5.04 5.70
CA SER A 35 7.94 6.33 5.04
C SER A 35 6.74 6.86 4.26
N GLU A 36 5.93 5.98 3.68
CA GLU A 36 4.73 6.33 2.92
C GLU A 36 3.64 6.90 3.82
N PHE A 37 3.35 6.25 4.97
CA PHE A 37 2.22 6.58 5.83
C PHE A 37 2.54 7.45 7.04
N MET A 38 3.81 7.62 7.39
CA MET A 38 4.22 8.50 8.48
C MET A 38 3.71 9.94 8.37
N PRO A 39 3.60 10.57 7.18
CA PRO A 39 3.03 11.92 7.07
C PRO A 39 1.60 12.02 7.60
N VAL A 40 0.78 10.97 7.51
CA VAL A 40 -0.60 10.97 8.05
C VAL A 40 -0.58 11.23 9.55
N SER A 41 0.33 10.59 10.26
CA SER A 41 0.47 10.75 11.72
C SER A 41 1.23 12.00 12.16
N LEU A 42 1.85 12.72 11.22
CA LEU A 42 2.66 13.92 11.47
C LEU A 42 2.11 15.16 10.77
N LEU A 43 0.88 15.09 10.21
CA LEU A 43 0.34 16.09 9.31
C LEU A 43 0.30 17.49 9.94
N THR A 44 -0.31 17.61 11.12
CA THR A 44 -0.45 18.91 11.83
C THR A 44 0.89 19.53 12.21
N PRO A 45 1.83 18.84 12.92
CA PRO A 45 3.12 19.45 13.26
C PRO A 45 3.95 19.81 12.02
N LEU A 46 3.81 19.08 10.91
CA LEU A 46 4.46 19.38 9.65
C LEU A 46 3.85 20.65 9.01
N ALA A 47 2.53 20.77 9.00
CA ALA A 47 1.82 21.94 8.48
C ALA A 47 2.20 23.20 9.24
N VAL A 48 2.19 23.14 10.58
CA VAL A 48 2.55 24.27 11.44
C VAL A 48 3.99 24.71 11.21
N ASP A 49 4.94 23.80 11.19
CA ASP A 49 6.37 24.12 11.09
C ASP A 49 6.77 24.62 9.68
N LEU A 50 6.13 24.12 8.62
CA LEU A 50 6.35 24.55 7.24
C LEU A 50 5.45 25.74 6.84
N HIS A 51 4.62 26.27 7.74
CA HIS A 51 3.70 27.41 7.53
C HIS A 51 2.75 27.19 6.34
N VAL A 52 2.13 26.01 6.25
CA VAL A 52 1.15 25.64 5.23
C VAL A 52 -0.13 25.10 5.89
N SER A 53 -1.22 24.99 5.12
CA SER A 53 -2.44 24.33 5.60
C SER A 53 -2.26 22.81 5.73
N GLU A 54 -3.12 22.14 6.51
CA GLU A 54 -3.13 20.69 6.58
C GLU A 54 -3.43 20.05 5.22
N GLY A 55 -4.30 20.67 4.42
CA GLY A 55 -4.58 20.23 3.06
C GLY A 55 -3.33 20.29 2.17
N ALA A 56 -2.58 21.40 2.25
CA ALA A 56 -1.32 21.52 1.53
C ALA A 56 -0.28 20.50 2.01
N ALA A 57 -0.14 20.29 3.32
CA ALA A 57 0.76 19.29 3.88
C ALA A 57 0.41 17.86 3.40
N GLY A 58 -0.88 17.54 3.31
CA GLY A 58 -1.40 16.26 2.78
C GLY A 58 -1.07 16.02 1.31
N GLN A 59 -0.81 17.07 0.51
CA GLN A 59 -0.34 16.93 -0.88
C GLN A 59 1.01 16.23 -0.98
N GLY A 60 1.79 16.14 0.11
CA GLY A 60 2.97 15.30 0.17
C GLY A 60 2.67 13.82 -0.07
N ILE A 61 1.47 13.33 0.28
CA ILE A 61 1.01 11.98 -0.04
C ILE A 61 0.59 11.92 -1.52
N ALA A 62 -0.11 12.94 -2.00
CA ALA A 62 -0.54 12.99 -3.39
C ALA A 62 0.64 13.00 -4.37
N ILE A 63 1.69 13.79 -4.12
CA ILE A 63 2.87 13.83 -5.00
C ILE A 63 3.64 12.49 -4.97
N SER A 64 3.77 11.84 -3.80
CA SER A 64 4.41 10.52 -3.75
C SER A 64 3.60 9.49 -4.54
N GLY A 65 2.28 9.48 -4.45
CA GLY A 65 1.41 8.63 -5.26
C GLY A 65 1.52 8.91 -6.76
N ALA A 66 1.55 10.17 -7.18
CA ALA A 66 1.72 10.56 -8.59
C ALA A 66 3.06 10.04 -9.16
N PHE A 67 4.17 10.24 -8.43
CA PHE A 67 5.48 9.71 -8.85
C PHE A 67 5.53 8.18 -8.79
N ALA A 68 4.79 7.55 -7.87
CA ALA A 68 4.67 6.09 -7.84
C ALA A 68 3.97 5.55 -9.09
N VAL A 69 2.89 6.19 -9.55
CA VAL A 69 2.22 5.84 -10.82
C VAL A 69 3.18 5.98 -12.00
N LEU A 70 3.81 7.15 -12.13
CA LEU A 70 4.75 7.41 -13.22
C LEU A 70 5.88 6.38 -13.26
N THR A 71 6.45 6.07 -12.09
CA THR A 71 7.53 5.09 -11.99
C THR A 71 7.05 3.67 -12.25
N SER A 72 5.92 3.25 -11.69
CA SER A 72 5.39 1.89 -11.92
C SER A 72 5.11 1.59 -13.38
N LEU A 73 4.69 2.59 -14.15
CA LEU A 73 4.45 2.46 -15.59
C LEU A 73 5.74 2.51 -16.43
N SER A 74 6.77 3.24 -15.97
CA SER A 74 7.99 3.46 -16.72
C SER A 74 9.16 2.53 -16.34
N ILE A 75 9.17 1.99 -15.10
CA ILE A 75 10.29 1.22 -14.56
C ILE A 75 10.63 -0.02 -15.39
N THR A 76 9.65 -0.68 -15.97
CA THR A 76 9.86 -1.86 -16.81
C THR A 76 10.62 -1.54 -18.09
N TRP A 77 10.47 -0.32 -18.61
CA TRP A 77 11.20 0.17 -19.77
C TRP A 77 12.57 0.72 -19.38
N LEU A 78 12.65 1.54 -18.33
CA LEU A 78 13.87 2.15 -17.82
C LEU A 78 14.89 1.12 -17.32
N ALA A 79 14.42 0.10 -16.60
CA ALA A 79 15.23 -0.93 -15.97
C ALA A 79 15.31 -2.23 -16.79
N ARG A 80 15.01 -2.17 -18.08
CA ARG A 80 14.88 -3.35 -18.97
C ARG A 80 16.09 -4.27 -18.97
N SER A 81 17.29 -3.72 -18.91
CA SER A 81 18.57 -4.46 -18.95
C SER A 81 19.27 -4.50 -17.59
N MET A 82 18.75 -3.84 -16.57
CA MET A 82 19.41 -3.75 -15.28
C MET A 82 19.24 -5.04 -14.47
N ASP A 83 20.33 -5.44 -13.79
CA ASP A 83 20.26 -6.47 -12.76
C ASP A 83 19.30 -6.05 -11.64
N ARG A 84 18.43 -6.99 -11.18
CA ARG A 84 17.40 -6.70 -10.18
C ARG A 84 17.98 -6.33 -8.82
N LYS A 85 19.13 -6.90 -8.44
CA LYS A 85 19.85 -6.49 -7.22
C LYS A 85 20.27 -5.03 -7.33
N THR A 86 20.91 -4.64 -8.41
CA THR A 86 21.35 -3.25 -8.62
C THR A 86 20.19 -2.28 -8.55
N LEU A 87 19.08 -2.61 -9.21
CA LEU A 87 17.88 -1.76 -9.19
C LEU A 87 17.27 -1.63 -7.79
N LEU A 88 17.18 -2.72 -7.02
CA LEU A 88 16.72 -2.67 -5.63
C LEU A 88 17.64 -1.84 -4.74
N LEU A 89 18.96 -1.96 -4.90
CA LEU A 89 19.93 -1.15 -4.16
C LEU A 89 19.77 0.34 -4.48
N ILE A 90 19.58 0.71 -5.75
CA ILE A 90 19.32 2.10 -6.16
C ILE A 90 18.05 2.63 -5.51
N LEU A 91 16.96 1.86 -5.56
CA LEU A 91 15.67 2.25 -4.96
C LEU A 91 15.79 2.39 -3.44
N THR A 92 16.47 1.46 -2.76
CA THR A 92 16.67 1.53 -1.30
C THR A 92 17.59 2.69 -0.91
N SER A 93 18.63 2.99 -1.71
CA SER A 93 19.46 4.20 -1.53
C SER A 93 18.63 5.47 -1.68
N LEU A 94 17.77 5.51 -2.72
CA LEU A 94 16.87 6.65 -2.95
C LEU A 94 15.86 6.82 -1.81
N MET A 95 15.42 5.73 -1.18
CA MET A 95 14.57 5.78 0.02
C MET A 95 15.29 6.43 1.20
N ALA A 96 16.54 6.06 1.46
CA ALA A 96 17.35 6.69 2.52
C ALA A 96 17.58 8.18 2.23
N ILE A 97 17.89 8.54 0.98
CA ILE A 97 18.05 9.93 0.54
C ILE A 97 16.74 10.70 0.71
N SER A 98 15.60 10.13 0.29
CA SER A 98 14.28 10.73 0.46
C SER A 98 13.99 11.04 1.93
N GLY A 99 14.22 10.07 2.83
CA GLY A 99 14.04 10.26 4.27
C GLY A 99 14.92 11.38 4.83
N ALA A 100 16.19 11.46 4.41
CA ALA A 100 17.10 12.53 4.81
C ALA A 100 16.65 13.90 4.25
N VAL A 101 16.26 13.97 2.97
CA VAL A 101 15.73 15.20 2.35
C VAL A 101 14.49 15.72 3.09
N VAL A 102 13.55 14.83 3.42
CA VAL A 102 12.35 15.20 4.19
C VAL A 102 12.73 15.68 5.59
N ALA A 103 13.58 14.94 6.30
CA ALA A 103 13.98 15.28 7.67
C ALA A 103 14.73 16.62 7.75
N LEU A 104 15.52 16.96 6.74
CA LEU A 104 16.33 18.17 6.70
C LEU A 104 15.64 19.32 5.93
N ALA A 105 14.39 19.16 5.49
CA ALA A 105 13.68 20.15 4.68
C ALA A 105 13.39 21.45 5.48
N PRO A 106 13.98 22.60 5.10
CA PRO A 106 13.70 23.89 5.70
C PRO A 106 12.45 24.54 5.09
N SER A 107 11.92 24.01 3.98
CA SER A 107 10.80 24.57 3.24
C SER A 107 9.86 23.48 2.73
N PHE A 108 8.62 23.87 2.49
CA PHE A 108 7.60 22.97 1.92
C PHE A 108 8.04 22.40 0.55
N THR A 109 8.68 23.21 -0.30
CA THR A 109 9.17 22.74 -1.61
C THR A 109 10.17 21.60 -1.47
N LEU A 110 11.14 21.68 -0.55
CA LEU A 110 12.11 20.62 -0.36
C LEU A 110 11.47 19.36 0.27
N TYR A 111 10.51 19.55 1.17
CA TYR A 111 9.66 18.46 1.66
C TYR A 111 8.97 17.74 0.49
N MET A 112 8.35 18.48 -0.46
CA MET A 112 7.69 17.90 -1.64
C MET A 112 8.66 17.15 -2.55
N VAL A 113 9.90 17.64 -2.71
CA VAL A 113 10.96 16.90 -3.45
C VAL A 113 11.26 15.57 -2.77
N GLY A 114 11.44 15.55 -1.44
CA GLY A 114 11.64 14.31 -0.71
C GLY A 114 10.45 13.36 -0.86
N ARG A 115 9.22 13.87 -0.85
CA ARG A 115 8.01 13.07 -1.07
C ARG A 115 7.90 12.53 -2.51
N ALA A 116 8.34 13.28 -3.51
CA ALA A 116 8.43 12.80 -4.88
C ALA A 116 9.45 11.65 -5.02
N LEU A 117 10.61 11.77 -4.37
CA LEU A 117 11.63 10.71 -4.37
C LEU A 117 11.11 9.39 -3.77
N ILE A 118 10.41 9.44 -2.62
CA ILE A 118 9.82 8.21 -2.06
C ILE A 118 8.76 7.63 -3.00
N GLY A 119 8.01 8.46 -3.74
CA GLY A 119 7.07 8.02 -4.77
C GLY A 119 7.76 7.19 -5.86
N VAL A 120 8.92 7.62 -6.34
CA VAL A 120 9.74 6.84 -7.28
C VAL A 120 10.10 5.47 -6.69
N VAL A 121 10.48 5.43 -5.42
CA VAL A 121 10.81 4.17 -4.72
C VAL A 121 9.59 3.26 -4.63
N ILE A 122 8.42 3.78 -4.21
CA ILE A 122 7.16 3.04 -4.09
C ILE A 122 6.82 2.37 -5.43
N GLY A 123 6.75 3.16 -6.50
CA GLY A 123 6.40 2.65 -7.83
C GLY A 123 7.39 1.61 -8.35
N GLY A 124 8.69 1.86 -8.19
CA GLY A 124 9.74 0.94 -8.63
C GLY A 124 9.77 -0.35 -7.82
N PHE A 125 9.70 -0.25 -6.51
CA PHE A 125 9.81 -1.39 -5.60
C PHE A 125 8.61 -2.35 -5.74
N TRP A 126 7.37 -1.84 -5.68
CA TRP A 126 6.18 -2.68 -5.80
C TRP A 126 6.06 -3.36 -7.16
N SER A 127 6.59 -2.75 -8.22
CA SER A 127 6.55 -3.34 -9.57
C SER A 127 7.40 -4.62 -9.72
N MET A 128 8.35 -4.88 -8.81
CA MET A 128 9.27 -6.01 -8.98
C MET A 128 9.51 -6.85 -7.72
N SER A 129 9.19 -6.34 -6.54
CA SER A 129 9.61 -6.95 -5.27
C SER A 129 9.06 -8.35 -5.06
N ALA A 130 7.78 -8.61 -5.37
CA ALA A 130 7.19 -9.94 -5.24
C ALA A 130 7.87 -10.96 -6.16
N ALA A 131 8.09 -10.60 -7.43
CA ALA A 131 8.79 -11.46 -8.40
C ALA A 131 10.25 -11.71 -7.98
N THR A 132 10.91 -10.73 -7.37
CA THR A 132 12.26 -10.88 -6.83
C THR A 132 12.28 -11.81 -5.63
N ALA A 133 11.33 -11.65 -4.69
CA ALA A 133 11.23 -12.53 -3.51
C ALA A 133 11.03 -14.00 -3.90
N MET A 134 10.23 -14.27 -4.94
CA MET A 134 10.04 -15.63 -5.48
C MET A 134 11.32 -16.22 -6.08
N ARG A 135 12.23 -15.40 -6.62
CA ARG A 135 13.50 -15.86 -7.20
C ARG A 135 14.57 -16.19 -6.17
N LEU A 136 14.38 -15.76 -4.91
CA LEU A 136 15.37 -15.92 -3.83
C LEU A 136 15.29 -17.27 -3.14
N VAL A 137 14.25 -18.07 -3.40
CA VAL A 137 14.00 -19.35 -2.75
C VAL A 137 13.58 -20.43 -3.75
N PRO A 138 13.73 -21.72 -3.43
CA PRO A 138 13.15 -22.82 -4.18
C PRO A 138 11.62 -22.70 -4.28
N ASP A 139 11.03 -23.34 -5.31
CA ASP A 139 9.60 -23.18 -5.65
C ASP A 139 8.67 -23.67 -4.52
N ASP A 140 9.07 -24.67 -3.75
CA ASP A 140 8.35 -25.19 -2.57
C ASP A 140 8.31 -24.18 -1.40
N GLN A 141 9.27 -23.25 -1.32
CA GLN A 141 9.39 -22.24 -0.27
C GLN A 141 8.80 -20.88 -0.66
N VAL A 142 8.39 -20.69 -1.91
CA VAL A 142 7.82 -19.42 -2.40
C VAL A 142 6.66 -18.91 -1.56
N PRO A 143 5.65 -19.73 -1.16
CA PRO A 143 4.55 -19.25 -0.33
C PRO A 143 5.04 -18.70 1.02
N LYS A 144 6.04 -19.35 1.64
CA LYS A 144 6.62 -18.91 2.90
C LYS A 144 7.41 -17.61 2.74
N ALA A 145 8.19 -17.47 1.67
CA ALA A 145 8.95 -16.25 1.38
C ALA A 145 8.03 -15.05 1.14
N LEU A 146 6.95 -15.22 0.39
CA LEU A 146 5.95 -14.17 0.19
C LEU A 146 5.21 -13.81 1.48
N ALA A 147 4.93 -14.79 2.35
CA ALA A 147 4.32 -14.53 3.66
C ALA A 147 5.24 -13.69 4.55
N VAL A 148 6.54 -14.02 4.62
CA VAL A 148 7.54 -13.24 5.37
C VAL A 148 7.70 -11.85 4.79
N PHE A 149 7.81 -11.73 3.47
CA PHE A 149 7.91 -10.46 2.76
C PHE A 149 6.70 -9.54 3.07
N ASN A 150 5.48 -10.08 2.98
CA ASN A 150 4.27 -9.32 3.32
C ASN A 150 4.13 -9.06 4.82
N GLY A 151 4.78 -9.84 5.68
CA GLY A 151 4.87 -9.58 7.11
C GLY A 151 5.48 -8.22 7.43
N GLY A 152 6.47 -7.76 6.66
CA GLY A 152 7.04 -6.42 6.77
C GLY A 152 6.01 -5.31 6.50
N ASN A 153 5.17 -5.49 5.47
CA ASN A 153 4.07 -4.58 5.16
C ASN A 153 3.03 -4.56 6.30
N ALA A 154 2.61 -5.73 6.79
CA ALA A 154 1.64 -5.83 7.88
C ALA A 154 2.15 -5.18 9.16
N LEU A 155 3.42 -5.44 9.52
CA LEU A 155 4.04 -4.84 10.69
C LEU A 155 4.14 -3.31 10.58
N ALA A 156 4.54 -2.80 9.42
CA ALA A 156 4.60 -1.36 9.16
C ALA A 156 3.22 -0.70 9.26
N THR A 157 2.18 -1.33 8.72
CA THR A 157 0.81 -0.81 8.77
C THR A 157 0.29 -0.67 10.20
N VAL A 158 0.70 -1.59 11.10
CA VAL A 158 0.31 -1.53 12.52
C VAL A 158 1.12 -0.48 13.28
N ILE A 159 2.43 -0.39 13.03
CA ILE A 159 3.36 0.34 13.90
C ILE A 159 3.67 1.75 13.38
N ALA A 160 3.69 1.97 12.05
CA ALA A 160 4.24 3.20 11.48
C ALA A 160 3.49 4.46 11.93
N ALA A 161 2.16 4.44 11.92
CA ALA A 161 1.37 5.61 12.30
C ALA A 161 1.45 5.92 13.81
N PRO A 162 1.23 4.97 14.73
CA PRO A 162 1.37 5.25 16.16
C PRO A 162 2.80 5.60 16.56
N LEU A 163 3.81 4.90 16.00
CA LEU A 163 5.22 5.20 16.26
C LEU A 163 5.60 6.59 15.72
N GLY A 164 5.12 6.91 14.50
CA GLY A 164 5.32 8.23 13.91
C GLY A 164 4.73 9.35 14.76
N SER A 165 3.51 9.18 15.27
CA SER A 165 2.86 10.13 16.18
C SER A 165 3.65 10.29 17.48
N TYR A 166 4.07 9.19 18.10
CA TYR A 166 4.86 9.19 19.33
C TYR A 166 6.23 9.86 19.12
N LEU A 167 6.99 9.43 18.11
CA LEU A 167 8.28 10.05 17.79
C LEU A 167 8.12 11.53 17.46
N GLY A 168 7.06 11.90 16.74
CA GLY A 168 6.75 13.29 16.43
C GLY A 168 6.57 14.15 17.68
N SER A 169 6.01 13.60 18.76
CA SER A 169 5.84 14.32 20.04
C SER A 169 7.14 14.43 20.84
N VAL A 170 8.08 13.48 20.70
CA VAL A 170 9.32 13.42 21.49
C VAL A 170 10.49 14.12 20.79
N VAL A 171 10.69 13.82 19.50
CA VAL A 171 11.84 14.32 18.72
C VAL A 171 11.44 15.22 17.54
N GLY A 172 10.17 15.60 17.47
CA GLY A 172 9.61 16.37 16.36
C GLY A 172 9.43 15.55 15.09
N TRP A 173 8.67 16.10 14.13
CA TRP A 173 8.36 15.40 12.88
C TRP A 173 9.63 15.11 12.04
N ARG A 174 10.60 16.03 12.04
CA ARG A 174 11.89 15.82 11.37
C ARG A 174 12.67 14.66 11.96
N GLY A 175 12.71 14.58 13.30
CA GLY A 175 13.34 13.48 14.02
C GLY A 175 12.67 12.14 13.74
N ALA A 176 11.35 12.10 13.64
CA ALA A 176 10.60 10.89 13.27
C ALA A 176 11.00 10.37 11.88
N PHE A 177 11.09 11.23 10.87
CA PHE A 177 11.59 10.83 9.55
C PHE A 177 13.07 10.43 9.59
N LEU A 178 13.89 11.15 10.36
CA LEU A 178 15.32 10.83 10.50
C LEU A 178 15.53 9.44 11.09
N CYS A 179 14.66 8.98 11.99
CA CYS A 179 14.72 7.62 12.56
C CYS A 179 14.51 6.51 11.50
N LEU A 180 13.87 6.79 10.39
CA LEU A 180 13.71 5.82 9.29
C LEU A 180 14.97 5.69 8.44
N VAL A 181 15.83 6.72 8.38
CA VAL A 181 17.04 6.70 7.56
C VAL A 181 17.99 5.57 7.97
N PRO A 182 18.34 5.37 9.24
CA PRO A 182 19.14 4.22 9.67
C PRO A 182 18.49 2.88 9.29
N VAL A 183 17.19 2.74 9.39
CA VAL A 183 16.46 1.50 9.02
C VAL A 183 16.63 1.25 7.51
N ALA A 184 16.49 2.28 6.68
CA ALA A 184 16.71 2.19 5.24
C ALA A 184 18.18 1.85 4.91
N VAL A 185 19.14 2.43 5.61
CA VAL A 185 20.58 2.13 5.44
C VAL A 185 20.89 0.70 5.87
N ILE A 186 20.34 0.22 6.98
CA ILE A 186 20.50 -1.18 7.41
C ILE A 186 19.91 -2.12 6.35
N ALA A 187 18.72 -1.83 5.83
CA ALA A 187 18.11 -2.61 4.75
C ALA A 187 18.99 -2.61 3.49
N LEU A 188 19.55 -1.46 3.12
CA LEU A 188 20.47 -1.31 1.98
C LEU A 188 21.73 -2.17 2.14
N VAL A 189 22.41 -2.05 3.28
CA VAL A 189 23.62 -2.82 3.58
C VAL A 189 23.32 -4.32 3.60
N TRP A 190 22.22 -4.70 4.23
CA TRP A 190 21.79 -6.10 4.27
C TRP A 190 21.45 -6.64 2.87
N GLN A 191 20.73 -5.89 2.05
CA GLN A 191 20.47 -6.24 0.64
C GLN A 191 21.77 -6.39 -0.16
N TRP A 192 22.74 -5.49 0.04
CA TRP A 192 24.04 -5.55 -0.65
C TRP A 192 24.74 -6.89 -0.47
N PHE A 193 24.78 -7.43 0.77
CA PHE A 193 25.44 -8.69 1.07
C PHE A 193 24.58 -9.93 0.79
N SER A 194 23.27 -9.83 0.94
CA SER A 194 22.38 -11.00 0.92
C SER A 194 21.69 -11.25 -0.41
N LEU A 195 21.58 -10.26 -1.30
CA LEU A 195 20.98 -10.46 -2.60
C LEU A 195 22.01 -11.00 -3.59
N PRO A 196 21.72 -12.12 -4.30
CA PRO A 196 22.53 -12.55 -5.43
C PRO A 196 22.32 -11.62 -6.64
N SER A 197 23.24 -11.67 -7.60
CA SER A 197 23.01 -11.05 -8.91
C SER A 197 21.81 -11.74 -9.59
N MET A 198 20.89 -10.95 -10.10
CA MET A 198 19.65 -11.41 -10.74
C MET A 198 19.48 -10.73 -12.08
N PRO A 199 20.14 -11.24 -13.14
CA PRO A 199 20.04 -10.66 -14.47
C PRO A 199 18.60 -10.46 -14.91
N ALA A 200 18.37 -9.38 -15.67
CA ALA A 200 17.06 -9.11 -16.22
C ALA A 200 16.62 -10.28 -17.12
N GLN A 201 15.45 -10.83 -16.84
CA GLN A 201 14.87 -11.82 -17.75
C GLN A 201 14.36 -11.10 -18.98
N VAL A 202 14.75 -11.58 -20.15
CA VAL A 202 14.20 -11.10 -21.43
C VAL A 202 12.72 -11.46 -21.44
N ARG A 203 11.86 -10.48 -21.23
CA ARG A 203 10.42 -10.65 -21.26
C ARG A 203 10.04 -11.12 -22.67
N LYS A 204 9.37 -12.27 -22.81
CA LYS A 204 8.81 -12.72 -24.09
C LYS A 204 7.99 -11.56 -24.66
N ARG A 205 8.22 -11.21 -25.95
CA ARG A 205 7.38 -10.27 -26.71
C ARG A 205 5.93 -10.75 -26.64
N GLY A 206 5.11 -10.09 -25.84
CA GLY A 206 3.72 -10.52 -25.63
C GLY A 206 3.15 -10.03 -24.29
N ALA A 207 3.86 -9.13 -23.58
CA ALA A 207 3.24 -8.47 -22.44
C ALA A 207 1.94 -7.84 -22.91
N ALA A 208 0.82 -8.38 -22.43
CA ALA A 208 -0.50 -7.86 -22.74
C ALA A 208 -0.49 -6.35 -22.54
N ASN A 209 -0.97 -5.61 -23.52
CA ASN A 209 -1.15 -4.18 -23.39
C ASN A 209 -2.09 -3.98 -22.19
N VAL A 210 -1.58 -3.41 -21.10
CA VAL A 210 -2.31 -3.25 -19.83
C VAL A 210 -3.67 -2.59 -20.07
N PHE A 211 -3.73 -1.68 -21.05
CA PHE A 211 -4.99 -1.04 -21.47
C PHE A 211 -5.96 -1.99 -22.19
N ARG A 212 -5.50 -3.10 -22.78
CA ARG A 212 -6.38 -4.10 -23.38
C ARG A 212 -7.21 -4.83 -22.31
N LEU A 213 -6.68 -4.96 -21.09
CA LEU A 213 -7.42 -5.56 -19.98
C LEU A 213 -8.67 -4.76 -19.63
N LEU A 214 -8.62 -3.43 -19.79
CA LEU A 214 -9.76 -2.54 -19.57
C LEU A 214 -10.85 -2.67 -20.67
N GLY A 215 -10.60 -3.41 -21.73
CA GLY A 215 -11.63 -3.73 -22.75
C GLY A 215 -12.75 -4.64 -22.21
N THR A 216 -12.50 -5.37 -21.13
CA THR A 216 -13.51 -6.24 -20.52
C THR A 216 -14.32 -5.46 -19.49
N ARG A 217 -15.63 -5.32 -19.66
CA ARG A 217 -16.50 -4.53 -18.78
C ARG A 217 -16.38 -4.90 -17.30
N SER A 218 -16.30 -6.19 -16.97
CA SER A 218 -16.13 -6.65 -15.58
C SER A 218 -14.81 -6.18 -14.97
N VAL A 219 -13.71 -6.21 -15.76
CA VAL A 219 -12.40 -5.74 -15.31
C VAL A 219 -12.41 -4.22 -15.14
N SER A 220 -12.99 -3.47 -16.09
CA SER A 220 -13.09 -2.00 -15.99
C SER A 220 -13.86 -1.56 -14.76
N PHE A 221 -15.02 -2.15 -14.49
CA PHE A 221 -15.79 -1.85 -13.29
C PHE A 221 -15.05 -2.24 -12.01
N GLY A 222 -14.37 -3.40 -11.99
CA GLY A 222 -13.62 -3.83 -10.81
C GLY A 222 -12.41 -2.96 -10.52
N ILE A 223 -11.65 -2.56 -11.53
CA ILE A 223 -10.52 -1.63 -11.39
C ILE A 223 -11.01 -0.24 -10.93
N ALA A 224 -12.10 0.28 -11.52
CA ALA A 224 -12.70 1.54 -11.09
C ALA A 224 -13.24 1.47 -9.66
N ALA A 225 -13.84 0.34 -9.26
CA ALA A 225 -14.31 0.09 -7.91
C ALA A 225 -13.16 0.09 -6.89
N CYS A 226 -12.06 -0.57 -7.22
CA CYS A 226 -10.84 -0.56 -6.42
C CYS A 226 -10.29 0.86 -6.27
N GLY A 227 -10.22 1.62 -7.38
CA GLY A 227 -9.81 3.03 -7.35
C GLY A 227 -10.72 3.87 -6.46
N ALA A 228 -12.04 3.76 -6.61
CA ALA A 228 -12.99 4.49 -5.77
C ALA A 228 -12.86 4.10 -4.28
N PHE A 229 -12.64 2.83 -3.97
CA PHE A 229 -12.41 2.38 -2.61
C PHE A 229 -11.19 3.07 -1.97
N PHE A 230 -10.01 3.01 -2.61
CA PHE A 230 -8.80 3.63 -2.08
C PHE A 230 -8.89 5.16 -2.06
N MET A 231 -9.52 5.78 -3.06
CA MET A 231 -9.73 7.22 -3.10
C MET A 231 -10.59 7.69 -1.91
N GLY A 232 -11.72 7.02 -1.65
CA GLY A 232 -12.59 7.33 -0.51
C GLY A 232 -11.89 7.10 0.82
N GLN A 233 -11.18 5.98 0.96
CA GLN A 233 -10.40 5.67 2.17
C GLN A 233 -9.39 6.76 2.49
N PHE A 234 -8.57 7.17 1.51
CA PHE A 234 -7.50 8.14 1.74
C PHE A 234 -7.96 9.58 1.78
N ALA A 235 -9.12 9.91 1.21
CA ALA A 235 -9.74 11.23 1.41
C ALA A 235 -9.99 11.53 2.90
N LEU A 236 -10.42 10.54 3.68
CA LEU A 236 -10.64 10.66 5.12
C LEU A 236 -9.34 10.41 5.93
N PHE A 237 -8.67 9.28 5.65
CA PHE A 237 -7.57 8.78 6.49
C PHE A 237 -6.40 9.77 6.56
N THR A 238 -6.10 10.46 5.46
CA THR A 238 -5.02 11.48 5.41
C THR A 238 -5.23 12.60 6.43
N TYR A 239 -6.48 12.99 6.67
CA TYR A 239 -6.85 14.12 7.55
C TYR A 239 -7.41 13.66 8.90
N LEU A 240 -7.18 12.40 9.25
CA LEU A 240 -7.63 11.84 10.51
C LEU A 240 -6.98 12.52 11.72
N ARG A 241 -5.68 12.83 11.64
CA ARG A 241 -4.96 13.49 12.74
C ARG A 241 -5.53 14.88 13.05
N PRO A 242 -5.65 15.83 12.11
CA PRO A 242 -6.28 17.12 12.37
C PRO A 242 -7.70 17.00 12.97
N PHE A 243 -8.50 16.06 12.47
CA PHE A 243 -9.81 15.76 13.05
C PHE A 243 -9.72 15.34 14.52
N LEU A 244 -8.82 14.44 14.88
CA LEU A 244 -8.66 13.96 16.24
C LEU A 244 -8.15 15.07 17.18
N GLU A 245 -7.27 15.94 16.71
CA GLU A 245 -6.73 17.05 17.49
C GLU A 245 -7.73 18.20 17.65
N THR A 246 -8.49 18.55 16.61
CA THR A 246 -9.37 19.75 16.61
C THR A 246 -10.79 19.44 17.09
N VAL A 247 -11.34 18.29 16.73
CA VAL A 247 -12.74 17.90 17.00
C VAL A 247 -12.85 17.00 18.21
N THR A 248 -12.08 15.91 18.24
CA THR A 248 -12.04 14.99 19.40
C THR A 248 -11.22 15.54 20.55
N LYS A 249 -10.29 16.48 20.26
CA LYS A 249 -9.45 17.20 21.23
C LYS A 249 -8.57 16.26 22.06
N VAL A 250 -7.96 15.26 21.40
CA VAL A 250 -7.05 14.32 22.04
C VAL A 250 -5.62 14.86 22.06
N ASP A 251 -4.87 14.48 23.09
CA ASP A 251 -3.44 14.74 23.17
C ASP A 251 -2.61 13.76 22.31
N ALA A 252 -1.31 13.97 22.19
CA ALA A 252 -0.43 13.15 21.36
C ALA A 252 -0.38 11.67 21.80
N THR A 253 -0.53 11.41 23.12
CA THR A 253 -0.54 10.05 23.65
C THR A 253 -1.81 9.30 23.23
N MET A 254 -2.97 9.93 23.43
CA MET A 254 -4.26 9.36 23.03
C MET A 254 -4.34 9.22 21.52
N LEU A 255 -3.82 10.19 20.74
CA LEU A 255 -3.71 10.10 19.29
C LEU A 255 -2.92 8.85 18.87
N SER A 256 -1.76 8.62 19.47
CA SER A 256 -0.92 7.44 19.18
C SER A 256 -1.65 6.14 19.52
N LEU A 257 -2.40 6.11 20.64
CA LEU A 257 -3.22 4.96 21.02
C LEU A 257 -4.36 4.70 20.03
N LEU A 258 -5.05 5.74 19.55
CA LEU A 258 -6.11 5.59 18.54
C LEU A 258 -5.55 5.06 17.21
N LEU A 259 -4.39 5.55 16.79
CA LEU A 259 -3.71 5.03 15.62
C LEU A 259 -3.25 3.57 15.80
N LEU A 260 -2.83 3.20 17.02
CA LEU A 260 -2.51 1.81 17.36
C LEU A 260 -3.76 0.91 17.31
N VAL A 261 -4.90 1.40 17.80
CA VAL A 261 -6.18 0.68 17.71
C VAL A 261 -6.53 0.38 16.24
N ILE A 262 -6.37 1.37 15.35
CA ILE A 262 -6.57 1.18 13.90
C ILE A 262 -5.64 0.07 13.36
N GLY A 263 -4.35 0.14 13.71
CA GLY A 263 -3.35 -0.82 13.22
C GLY A 263 -3.61 -2.25 13.73
N VAL A 264 -3.85 -2.41 15.04
CA VAL A 264 -4.12 -3.73 15.64
C VAL A 264 -5.42 -4.34 15.13
N ALA A 265 -6.49 -3.54 15.04
CA ALA A 265 -7.75 -3.97 14.45
C ALA A 265 -7.57 -4.37 12.98
N GLY A 266 -6.73 -3.62 12.24
CA GLY A 266 -6.37 -3.91 10.88
C GLY A 266 -5.66 -5.25 10.68
N LEU A 267 -4.73 -5.60 11.59
CA LEU A 267 -4.13 -6.93 11.60
C LEU A 267 -5.21 -8.02 11.79
N GLY A 268 -6.14 -7.81 12.72
CA GLY A 268 -7.30 -8.67 12.91
C GLY A 268 -8.12 -8.83 11.62
N GLY A 269 -8.39 -7.73 10.91
CA GLY A 269 -9.09 -7.74 9.62
C GLY A 269 -8.36 -8.57 8.56
N THR A 270 -7.04 -8.41 8.46
CA THR A 270 -6.21 -9.18 7.51
C THR A 270 -6.23 -10.68 7.81
N LEU A 271 -6.31 -11.09 9.08
CA LEU A 271 -6.40 -12.50 9.47
C LEU A 271 -7.80 -13.08 9.18
N LEU A 272 -8.85 -12.29 9.36
CA LEU A 272 -10.24 -12.73 9.22
C LEU A 272 -10.73 -12.74 7.76
N ILE A 273 -10.16 -11.90 6.89
CA ILE A 273 -10.66 -11.69 5.54
C ILE A 273 -10.70 -12.99 4.72
N GLY A 274 -9.74 -13.89 4.88
CA GLY A 274 -9.68 -15.15 4.15
C GLY A 274 -10.94 -16.02 4.37
N ALA A 275 -11.50 -16.02 5.58
CA ALA A 275 -12.74 -16.72 5.88
C ALA A 275 -13.98 -16.05 5.25
N LEU A 276 -13.98 -14.72 5.17
CA LEU A 276 -15.05 -13.95 4.54
C LEU A 276 -15.05 -14.11 3.01
N LEU A 277 -13.87 -14.11 2.40
CA LEU A 277 -13.71 -14.30 0.95
C LEU A 277 -14.22 -15.68 0.48
N LYS A 278 -14.04 -16.73 1.30
CA LYS A 278 -14.59 -18.06 1.03
C LYS A 278 -16.13 -18.07 0.96
N LYS A 279 -16.79 -17.20 1.72
CA LYS A 279 -18.26 -17.07 1.72
C LYS A 279 -18.79 -16.25 0.53
N GLY A 280 -17.94 -15.46 -0.11
CA GLY A 280 -18.28 -14.69 -1.31
C GLY A 280 -17.42 -13.46 -1.50
N LEU A 281 -16.57 -13.49 -2.51
CA LEU A 281 -15.64 -12.42 -2.83
C LEU A 281 -16.36 -11.08 -3.06
N TYR A 282 -17.30 -11.03 -4.01
CA TYR A 282 -18.01 -9.80 -4.33
C TYR A 282 -18.86 -9.27 -3.18
N ARG A 283 -19.52 -10.17 -2.42
CA ARG A 283 -20.29 -9.76 -1.23
C ARG A 283 -19.40 -9.05 -0.23
N THR A 284 -18.20 -9.58 0.01
CA THR A 284 -17.22 -8.97 0.92
C THR A 284 -16.72 -7.63 0.39
N LEU A 285 -16.36 -7.55 -0.90
CA LEU A 285 -15.89 -6.31 -1.54
C LEU A 285 -16.96 -5.22 -1.66
N ILE A 286 -18.24 -5.56 -1.60
CA ILE A 286 -19.36 -4.60 -1.51
C ILE A 286 -19.58 -4.18 -0.06
N ALA A 287 -19.57 -5.14 0.88
CA ALA A 287 -19.87 -4.86 2.29
C ALA A 287 -18.84 -3.94 2.94
N ILE A 288 -17.54 -4.12 2.62
CA ILE A 288 -16.46 -3.31 3.19
C ILE A 288 -16.66 -1.80 2.92
N PRO A 289 -16.75 -1.31 1.67
CA PRO A 289 -16.93 0.12 1.43
C PRO A 289 -18.26 0.65 1.94
N LEU A 290 -19.34 -0.15 1.96
CA LEU A 290 -20.60 0.26 2.58
C LEU A 290 -20.46 0.51 4.08
N LEU A 291 -19.84 -0.41 4.81
CA LEU A 291 -19.58 -0.26 6.24
C LEU A 291 -18.64 0.92 6.51
N MET A 292 -17.60 1.10 5.71
CA MET A 292 -16.68 2.25 5.84
C MET A 292 -17.40 3.57 5.56
N ALA A 293 -18.33 3.64 4.61
CA ALA A 293 -19.14 4.82 4.37
C ALA A 293 -20.02 5.15 5.59
N VAL A 294 -20.65 4.15 6.20
CA VAL A 294 -21.41 4.33 7.44
C VAL A 294 -20.49 4.84 8.57
N ILE A 295 -19.31 4.27 8.73
CA ILE A 295 -18.34 4.72 9.74
C ILE A 295 -17.94 6.17 9.49
N ALA A 296 -17.61 6.55 8.25
CA ALA A 296 -17.24 7.92 7.90
C ALA A 296 -18.34 8.94 8.26
N LEU A 297 -19.60 8.62 7.94
CA LEU A 297 -20.74 9.46 8.31
C LEU A 297 -21.01 9.49 9.81
N SER A 298 -20.83 8.36 10.50
CA SER A 298 -21.03 8.24 11.95
C SER A 298 -20.00 9.02 12.75
N LEU A 299 -18.78 9.19 12.25
CA LEU A 299 -17.73 10.00 12.88
C LEU A 299 -18.12 11.49 12.97
N ILE A 300 -19.00 11.98 12.11
CA ILE A 300 -19.42 13.40 12.11
C ILE A 300 -20.18 13.77 13.40
N PRO A 301 -21.30 13.11 13.78
CA PRO A 301 -22.04 13.49 14.98
C PRO A 301 -21.35 13.08 16.29
N VAL A 302 -20.52 12.03 16.29
CA VAL A 302 -19.87 11.54 17.53
C VAL A 302 -18.43 12.00 17.67
N GLY A 303 -17.94 12.85 16.78
CA GLY A 303 -16.53 13.23 16.68
C GLY A 303 -15.91 13.81 17.94
N SER A 304 -16.71 14.42 18.82
CA SER A 304 -16.24 14.95 20.11
C SER A 304 -16.06 13.90 21.22
N ALA A 305 -16.57 12.68 21.01
CA ALA A 305 -16.54 11.64 22.05
C ALA A 305 -15.47 10.58 21.76
N VAL A 306 -14.42 10.52 22.58
CA VAL A 306 -13.25 9.67 22.36
C VAL A 306 -13.59 8.20 22.23
N VAL A 307 -14.48 7.65 23.07
CA VAL A 307 -14.78 6.20 23.07
C VAL A 307 -15.53 5.76 21.80
N PRO A 308 -16.63 6.42 21.37
CA PRO A 308 -17.24 6.09 20.07
C PRO A 308 -16.29 6.25 18.90
N VAL A 309 -15.47 7.31 18.89
CA VAL A 309 -14.46 7.51 17.83
C VAL A 309 -13.46 6.37 17.82
N ALA A 310 -12.95 5.91 18.97
CA ALA A 310 -12.02 4.79 19.05
C ALA A 310 -12.62 3.49 18.48
N ILE A 311 -13.89 3.20 18.78
CA ILE A 311 -14.60 2.02 18.28
C ILE A 311 -14.77 2.11 16.76
N LEU A 312 -15.22 3.26 16.24
CA LEU A 312 -15.42 3.46 14.80
C LEU A 312 -14.09 3.39 14.05
N LEU A 313 -13.01 3.95 14.60
CA LEU A 313 -11.69 3.88 14.01
C LEU A 313 -11.09 2.47 14.05
N GLY A 314 -11.35 1.69 15.10
CA GLY A 314 -11.01 0.27 15.14
C GLY A 314 -11.71 -0.52 14.04
N LEU A 315 -13.02 -0.31 13.86
CA LEU A 315 -13.79 -0.91 12.77
C LEU A 315 -13.29 -0.45 11.40
N TRP A 316 -12.96 0.84 11.25
CA TRP A 316 -12.32 1.36 10.04
C TRP A 316 -11.02 0.65 9.72
N GLY A 317 -10.11 0.51 10.68
CA GLY A 317 -8.83 -0.18 10.53
C GLY A 317 -9.00 -1.63 10.11
N LEU A 318 -9.94 -2.35 10.74
CA LEU A 318 -10.28 -3.73 10.41
C LEU A 318 -10.71 -3.88 8.94
N MET A 319 -11.53 -2.96 8.42
CA MET A 319 -12.01 -2.99 7.04
C MET A 319 -10.93 -2.52 6.05
N ALA A 320 -10.22 -1.45 6.37
CA ALA A 320 -9.26 -0.80 5.51
C ALA A 320 -8.07 -1.70 5.14
N THR A 321 -7.56 -2.49 6.10
CA THR A 321 -6.44 -3.41 5.88
C THR A 321 -6.87 -4.78 5.33
N ALA A 322 -8.11 -5.18 5.54
CA ALA A 322 -8.69 -6.38 4.96
C ALA A 322 -8.94 -6.24 3.44
N ALA A 323 -9.39 -5.07 3.00
CA ALA A 323 -9.80 -4.83 1.61
C ALA A 323 -8.71 -5.11 0.56
N PRO A 324 -7.42 -4.72 0.73
CA PRO A 324 -6.37 -5.04 -0.22
C PRO A 324 -6.25 -6.53 -0.53
N VAL A 325 -6.37 -7.40 0.47
CA VAL A 325 -6.35 -8.86 0.28
C VAL A 325 -7.52 -9.30 -0.60
N GLY A 326 -8.69 -8.71 -0.40
CA GLY A 326 -9.86 -8.96 -1.24
C GLY A 326 -9.65 -8.53 -2.68
N TRP A 327 -9.07 -7.34 -2.91
CA TRP A 327 -8.79 -6.83 -4.24
C TRP A 327 -7.72 -7.65 -4.97
N TRP A 328 -6.66 -8.09 -4.29
CA TRP A 328 -5.67 -9.01 -4.87
C TRP A 328 -6.30 -10.36 -5.25
N SER A 329 -7.20 -10.88 -4.41
CA SER A 329 -7.95 -12.10 -4.71
C SER A 329 -8.86 -11.91 -5.92
N TRP A 330 -9.46 -10.73 -6.07
CA TRP A 330 -10.27 -10.37 -7.23
C TRP A 330 -9.44 -10.32 -8.52
N VAL A 331 -8.25 -9.70 -8.50
CA VAL A 331 -7.34 -9.69 -9.66
C VAL A 331 -7.02 -11.09 -10.13
N ALA A 332 -6.66 -11.98 -9.19
CA ALA A 332 -6.32 -13.36 -9.51
C ALA A 332 -7.50 -14.13 -10.15
N GLN A 333 -8.74 -13.82 -9.76
CA GLN A 333 -9.94 -14.46 -10.31
C GLN A 333 -10.43 -13.82 -11.61
N ALA A 334 -10.35 -12.49 -11.71
CA ALA A 334 -10.85 -11.76 -12.88
C ALA A 334 -9.88 -11.80 -14.07
N MET A 335 -8.58 -11.96 -13.83
CA MET A 335 -7.51 -11.94 -14.81
C MET A 335 -6.52 -13.11 -14.62
N PRO A 336 -6.98 -14.38 -14.65
CA PRO A 336 -6.12 -15.53 -14.32
C PRO A 336 -4.95 -15.70 -15.31
N ASN A 337 -5.15 -15.36 -16.59
CA ASN A 337 -4.13 -15.46 -17.62
C ASN A 337 -3.19 -14.25 -17.69
N ASP A 338 -3.57 -13.13 -17.09
CA ASP A 338 -2.87 -11.84 -17.13
C ASP A 338 -2.64 -11.28 -15.69
N ALA A 339 -2.54 -12.15 -14.67
CA ALA A 339 -2.48 -11.75 -13.27
C ALA A 339 -1.31 -10.79 -12.96
N GLU A 340 -0.15 -10.94 -13.62
CA GLU A 340 0.99 -10.03 -13.47
C GLU A 340 0.68 -8.63 -14.03
N ALA A 341 0.09 -8.55 -15.22
CA ALA A 341 -0.29 -7.28 -15.83
C ALA A 341 -1.44 -6.61 -15.08
N GLY A 342 -2.42 -7.42 -14.63
CA GLY A 342 -3.53 -6.97 -13.78
C GLY A 342 -3.05 -6.46 -12.43
N GLY A 343 -2.06 -7.10 -11.82
CA GLY A 343 -1.42 -6.65 -10.59
C GLY A 343 -0.70 -5.32 -10.76
N GLY A 344 0.05 -5.13 -11.85
CA GLY A 344 0.70 -3.86 -12.17
C GLY A 344 -0.30 -2.72 -12.38
N LEU A 345 -1.41 -2.99 -13.10
CA LEU A 345 -2.50 -2.04 -13.27
C LEU A 345 -3.15 -1.69 -11.93
N MET A 346 -3.39 -2.68 -11.08
CA MET A 346 -3.94 -2.48 -9.75
C MET A 346 -3.06 -1.54 -8.91
N VAL A 347 -1.75 -1.76 -8.86
CA VAL A 347 -0.81 -0.90 -8.12
C VAL A 347 -0.89 0.54 -8.63
N ALA A 348 -0.87 0.75 -9.95
CA ALA A 348 -0.97 2.09 -10.54
C ALA A 348 -2.28 2.78 -10.17
N VAL A 349 -3.40 2.06 -10.24
CA VAL A 349 -4.73 2.59 -9.88
C VAL A 349 -4.83 2.88 -8.39
N VAL A 350 -4.32 2.01 -7.53
CA VAL A 350 -4.29 2.23 -6.07
C VAL A 350 -3.49 3.48 -5.73
N GLN A 351 -2.29 3.65 -6.29
CA GLN A 351 -1.46 4.82 -6.02
C GLN A 351 -2.06 6.11 -6.58
N PHE A 352 -2.68 6.06 -7.76
CA PHE A 352 -3.44 7.18 -8.31
C PHE A 352 -4.63 7.55 -7.42
N ALA A 353 -5.36 6.56 -6.91
CA ALA A 353 -6.50 6.74 -6.03
C ALA A 353 -6.10 7.33 -4.68
N ILE A 354 -4.99 6.86 -4.07
CA ILE A 354 -4.41 7.43 -2.85
C ILE A 354 -4.06 8.90 -3.07
N ALA A 355 -3.36 9.21 -4.16
CA ALA A 355 -2.98 10.57 -4.50
C ALA A 355 -4.20 11.48 -4.68
N SER A 356 -5.17 11.05 -5.50
CA SER A 356 -6.38 11.83 -5.80
C SER A 356 -7.27 11.99 -4.57
N GLY A 357 -7.40 10.95 -3.74
CA GLY A 357 -8.15 10.98 -2.49
C GLY A 357 -7.56 11.96 -1.48
N SER A 358 -6.24 11.88 -1.26
CA SER A 358 -5.54 12.79 -0.35
C SER A 358 -5.60 14.25 -0.83
N MET A 359 -5.49 14.49 -2.14
CA MET A 359 -5.58 15.83 -2.72
C MET A 359 -7.00 16.42 -2.58
N LEU A 360 -8.03 15.65 -2.95
CA LEU A 360 -9.42 16.07 -2.83
C LEU A 360 -9.83 16.27 -1.37
N GLY A 361 -9.45 15.33 -0.51
CA GLY A 361 -9.71 15.42 0.93
C GLY A 361 -9.10 16.67 1.55
N GLY A 362 -7.87 17.04 1.15
CA GLY A 362 -7.20 18.23 1.63
C GLY A 362 -7.86 19.52 1.19
N TRP A 363 -8.23 19.60 -0.07
CA TRP A 363 -8.94 20.76 -0.58
C TRP A 363 -10.27 20.96 0.16
N LEU A 364 -11.02 19.89 0.37
CA LEU A 364 -12.29 19.94 1.12
C LEU A 364 -12.06 20.29 2.59
N PHE A 365 -11.03 19.73 3.21
CA PHE A 365 -10.69 19.97 4.61
C PHE A 365 -10.39 21.46 4.85
N ASP A 366 -9.56 22.06 4.01
CA ASP A 366 -9.16 23.46 4.13
C ASP A 366 -10.30 24.47 3.85
N HIS A 367 -11.21 24.14 2.88
CA HIS A 367 -12.26 25.09 2.45
C HIS A 367 -13.61 24.87 3.12
N SER A 368 -13.93 23.64 3.50
CA SER A 368 -15.28 23.25 3.94
C SER A 368 -15.30 22.42 5.23
N GLY A 369 -14.11 22.18 5.81
CA GLY A 369 -13.95 21.46 7.06
C GLY A 369 -14.09 19.93 6.95
N TYR A 370 -13.86 19.25 8.07
CA TYR A 370 -13.82 17.77 8.13
C TYR A 370 -15.15 17.10 7.73
N GLN A 371 -16.31 17.74 7.98
CA GLN A 371 -17.61 17.19 7.63
C GLN A 371 -17.72 16.94 6.12
N SER A 372 -17.28 17.92 5.31
CA SER A 372 -17.28 17.80 3.85
C SER A 372 -16.32 16.73 3.38
N THR A 373 -15.14 16.63 3.98
CA THR A 373 -14.14 15.58 3.70
C THR A 373 -14.71 14.20 3.98
N PHE A 374 -15.34 13.99 5.15
CA PHE A 374 -15.88 12.70 5.56
C PHE A 374 -17.13 12.31 4.76
N THR A 375 -18.00 13.27 4.45
CA THR A 375 -19.17 13.04 3.58
C THR A 375 -18.74 12.66 2.17
N THR A 376 -17.73 13.34 1.61
CA THR A 376 -17.19 13.02 0.29
C THR A 376 -16.50 11.66 0.28
N SER A 377 -15.74 11.32 1.32
CA SER A 377 -15.19 9.98 1.51
C SER A 377 -16.27 8.91 1.46
N ALA A 378 -17.35 9.10 2.22
CA ALA A 378 -18.49 8.17 2.24
C ALA A 378 -19.15 8.05 0.85
N ALA A 379 -19.38 9.17 0.14
CA ALA A 379 -19.95 9.16 -1.20
C ALA A 379 -19.07 8.38 -2.20
N ILE A 380 -17.76 8.59 -2.17
CA ILE A 380 -16.83 7.86 -3.04
C ILE A 380 -16.82 6.36 -2.70
N LEU A 381 -16.85 5.99 -1.42
CA LEU A 381 -16.95 4.59 -0.98
C LEU A 381 -18.23 3.93 -1.46
N LEU A 382 -19.38 4.64 -1.42
CA LEU A 382 -20.65 4.16 -1.96
C LEU A 382 -20.60 3.95 -3.48
N ILE A 383 -19.94 4.86 -4.21
CA ILE A 383 -19.67 4.69 -5.64
C ILE A 383 -18.82 3.43 -5.86
N GLY A 384 -17.79 3.20 -5.05
CA GLY A 384 -16.97 1.98 -5.11
C GLY A 384 -17.80 0.71 -4.90
N ALA A 385 -18.70 0.71 -3.92
CA ALA A 385 -19.62 -0.41 -3.69
C ALA A 385 -20.57 -0.66 -4.87
N ALA A 386 -21.13 0.40 -5.46
CA ALA A 386 -21.98 0.31 -6.65
C ALA A 386 -21.22 -0.23 -7.86
N MET A 387 -19.98 0.24 -8.11
CA MET A 387 -19.14 -0.27 -9.18
C MET A 387 -18.75 -1.74 -8.97
N THR A 388 -18.49 -2.15 -7.72
CA THR A 388 -18.25 -3.57 -7.38
C THR A 388 -19.48 -4.43 -7.71
N LEU A 389 -20.68 -3.93 -7.40
CA LEU A 389 -21.95 -4.61 -7.77
C LEU A 389 -22.11 -4.71 -9.29
N MET A 390 -21.76 -3.67 -10.03
CA MET A 390 -21.77 -3.72 -11.51
C MET A 390 -20.76 -4.73 -12.04
N ALA A 391 -19.53 -4.76 -11.49
CA ALA A 391 -18.53 -5.75 -11.87
C ALA A 391 -19.03 -7.19 -11.66
N MET A 392 -19.72 -7.44 -10.55
CA MET A 392 -20.33 -8.74 -10.24
C MET A 392 -21.41 -9.12 -11.25
N ARG A 393 -22.30 -8.18 -11.65
CA ARG A 393 -23.43 -8.45 -12.56
C ARG A 393 -23.00 -8.69 -14.00
N VAL A 394 -21.87 -8.09 -14.42
CA VAL A 394 -21.36 -8.20 -15.79
C VAL A 394 -20.41 -9.38 -15.96
N GLN A 395 -20.03 -10.08 -14.87
CA GLN A 395 -19.27 -11.31 -14.99
C GLN A 395 -20.05 -12.35 -15.82
N PRO A 396 -19.44 -12.94 -16.89
CA PRO A 396 -20.08 -14.05 -17.59
C PRO A 396 -20.32 -15.16 -16.56
N GLY A 397 -21.56 -15.61 -16.43
CA GLY A 397 -21.92 -16.67 -15.49
C GLY A 397 -20.99 -17.86 -15.70
N ARG A 398 -20.29 -18.29 -14.63
CA ARG A 398 -19.83 -19.67 -14.58
C ARG A 398 -21.10 -20.51 -14.69
N SER A 399 -21.31 -21.12 -15.84
CA SER A 399 -22.31 -22.16 -16.01
C SER A 399 -22.15 -23.14 -14.84
N GLN A 400 -23.15 -23.17 -13.98
CA GLN A 400 -23.39 -24.29 -13.08
C GLN A 400 -23.86 -25.45 -13.95
N ASP A 401 -22.96 -26.00 -14.74
CA ASP A 401 -23.19 -27.24 -15.46
C ASP A 401 -21.88 -28.00 -15.48
N SER A 402 -21.70 -28.81 -14.46
CA SER A 402 -21.04 -30.12 -14.59
C SER A 402 -21.54 -31.01 -13.47
N PRO A 403 -22.21 -32.13 -13.82
CA PRO A 403 -22.70 -33.10 -12.87
C PRO A 403 -21.60 -33.83 -12.14
#